data_dca8ee4dc811394b91425c457d373a81
#
_entry.id   dca8ee4dc811394b91425c457d373a81
#
_cell.length_a   1.000
_cell.length_b   1.000
_cell.length_c   1.000
_cell.angle_alpha   90.00
_cell.angle_beta   90.00
_cell.angle_gamma   90.00
#
_symmetry.space_group_name_H-M   'P 1'
#
loop_
_entity.id
_entity.type
_entity.pdbx_description
1 polymer ?
#
loop_
_entity_poly.entity_id
_entity_poly.type
_entity_poly.pdbx_seq_one_letter_code
_entity_poly.pdbx_strand_id
1 'polypeptide(L)'
;MILKSSTTNSKHSRRTSILIAFMLICTVLSCGETKAQDNMGRYIYHNEVQFEKVKSYSLAIDAMMMPKVSYLCYDEGAHQLSLLNPDNNQIYNYQLGTQEEVKPQSTTAIGFPERALGFMVLSKDSILCFDDNASSLRLFSLPGWTKQWSVAPFEAIEEAAGAHLEAGNDISTFDSLFFGVPYVDYAHPMVKVGSSVYISLLGSDPSEMGVPLDGRFVPSVVSIDLISKAIDYSIPFSPVYDEVNWGGGFFFRHTSIAPYKEGKLLISYSADHNLYSWDIADKKLNGMYAGAYDIKSIIPKDGTKEFLKMSQIEWGNGQPRYATVLYDKYRDLIYRIATLPVEKDPKTNTEYRPMVVVVLDGDMNYIGEWTIPHPEEYGFSSFFVSSEGLNIERKNSRDNHHIYFDTYAPVF
;
A
#
# COMPACT_ATOMS: atom_id res chain seq x y z
N MET A 1 -28.39 44.32 -76.07
CA MET A 1 -28.02 42.99 -75.69
C MET A 1 -27.02 43.13 -74.52
N ILE A 2 -27.47 42.99 -73.28
CA ILE A 2 -26.77 43.40 -72.12
C ILE A 2 -26.39 42.11 -71.34
N LEU A 3 -25.10 41.87 -71.18
CA LEU A 3 -24.58 40.80 -70.37
C LEU A 3 -24.46 41.31 -68.90
N LYS A 4 -25.22 40.70 -67.99
CA LYS A 4 -25.06 40.87 -66.56
C LYS A 4 -24.04 39.84 -66.08
N SER A 5 -22.93 40.31 -65.53
CA SER A 5 -21.96 39.51 -64.74
C SER A 5 -22.44 39.35 -63.30
N SER A 6 -22.57 38.13 -62.85
CA SER A 6 -22.93 37.81 -61.47
C SER A 6 -21.68 37.68 -60.60
N THR A 7 -21.52 38.62 -59.67
CA THR A 7 -20.54 38.53 -58.58
C THR A 7 -21.20 37.94 -57.36
N THR A 8 -21.12 36.64 -57.20
CA THR A 8 -21.43 36.00 -55.91
C THR A 8 -20.57 34.74 -55.78
N ASN A 9 -19.37 34.86 -55.15
CA ASN A 9 -18.68 33.70 -54.55
C ASN A 9 -17.39 34.08 -53.81
N SER A 10 -17.37 35.14 -52.98
CA SER A 10 -16.15 35.39 -52.16
C SER A 10 -16.36 35.35 -50.64
N LYS A 11 -17.59 35.20 -50.15
CA LYS A 11 -17.86 35.18 -48.71
C LYS A 11 -17.89 33.77 -48.09
N HIS A 12 -18.09 32.70 -48.87
CA HIS A 12 -18.12 31.34 -48.34
C HIS A 12 -16.71 30.75 -48.13
N SER A 13 -15.76 31.10 -49.01
CA SER A 13 -14.38 30.59 -48.93
C SER A 13 -13.63 31.05 -47.68
N ARG A 14 -13.85 32.29 -47.19
CA ARG A 14 -13.18 32.78 -45.98
C ARG A 14 -13.71 32.18 -44.67
N ARG A 15 -15.01 31.83 -44.60
CA ARG A 15 -15.58 31.18 -43.42
C ARG A 15 -15.14 29.74 -43.24
N THR A 16 -14.99 29.01 -44.37
CA THR A 16 -14.50 27.62 -44.34
C THR A 16 -13.04 27.54 -43.97
N SER A 17 -12.20 28.48 -44.43
CA SER A 17 -10.78 28.52 -44.06
C SER A 17 -10.56 28.87 -42.59
N ILE A 18 -11.37 29.71 -41.95
CA ILE A 18 -11.30 30.04 -40.52
C ILE A 18 -11.77 28.87 -39.68
N LEU A 19 -12.80 28.11 -40.10
CA LEU A 19 -13.27 26.92 -39.40
C LEU A 19 -12.23 25.79 -39.42
N ILE A 20 -11.54 25.58 -40.53
CA ILE A 20 -10.47 24.59 -40.66
C ILE A 20 -9.25 24.99 -39.83
N ALA A 21 -8.89 26.26 -39.79
CA ALA A 21 -7.81 26.75 -38.94
C ALA A 21 -8.16 26.62 -37.43
N PHE A 22 -9.41 26.85 -37.05
CA PHE A 22 -9.86 26.67 -35.65
C PHE A 22 -9.92 25.19 -35.24
N MET A 23 -10.34 24.27 -36.14
CA MET A 23 -10.27 22.83 -35.93
C MET A 23 -8.83 22.32 -35.83
N LEU A 24 -7.89 22.84 -36.62
CA LEU A 24 -6.48 22.48 -36.51
C LEU A 24 -5.85 22.99 -35.21
N ILE A 25 -6.23 24.16 -34.73
CA ILE A 25 -5.75 24.72 -33.46
C ILE A 25 -6.35 23.92 -32.29
N CYS A 26 -7.61 23.52 -32.34
CA CYS A 26 -8.21 22.67 -31.29
C CYS A 26 -7.62 21.24 -31.25
N THR A 27 -7.20 20.70 -32.40
CA THR A 27 -6.51 19.39 -32.41
C THR A 27 -5.07 19.46 -31.91
N VAL A 28 -4.42 20.60 -32.00
CA VAL A 28 -3.07 20.80 -31.45
C VAL A 28 -3.10 21.10 -29.92
N LEU A 29 -4.21 21.67 -29.42
CA LEU A 29 -4.38 21.95 -27.98
C LEU A 29 -4.96 20.78 -27.20
N SER A 30 -5.43 19.70 -27.86
CA SER A 30 -5.90 18.47 -27.20
C SER A 30 -4.87 17.34 -27.22
N CYS A 31 -3.63 17.59 -27.68
CA CYS A 31 -2.51 16.74 -27.31
C CYS A 31 -2.21 16.99 -25.83
N GLY A 32 -2.98 16.38 -24.95
CA GLY A 32 -2.48 16.08 -23.63
C GLY A 32 -1.13 15.40 -23.82
N GLU A 33 -0.09 15.94 -23.21
CA GLU A 33 1.25 15.36 -23.21
C GLU A 33 1.11 13.90 -22.80
N THR A 34 1.08 13.00 -23.74
CA THR A 34 1.30 11.58 -23.49
C THR A 34 2.71 11.53 -22.92
N LYS A 35 2.82 11.37 -21.62
CA LYS A 35 4.09 11.24 -20.92
C LYS A 35 4.86 10.16 -21.63
N ALA A 36 5.95 10.52 -22.28
CA ALA A 36 6.73 9.57 -23.04
C ALA A 36 7.33 8.54 -22.08
N GLN A 37 7.02 7.28 -22.30
CA GLN A 37 7.62 6.15 -21.60
C GLN A 37 8.64 5.47 -22.51
N ASP A 38 9.65 4.87 -21.94
CA ASP A 38 10.57 4.02 -22.70
C ASP A 38 9.91 2.69 -23.11
N ASN A 39 10.61 1.86 -23.88
CA ASN A 39 10.10 0.57 -24.34
C ASN A 39 9.77 -0.43 -23.21
N MET A 40 10.16 -0.12 -21.98
CA MET A 40 9.86 -0.91 -20.77
C MET A 40 8.74 -0.28 -19.93
N GLY A 41 8.08 0.77 -20.42
CA GLY A 41 7.02 1.49 -19.71
C GLY A 41 7.52 2.53 -18.70
N ARG A 42 8.84 2.69 -18.53
CA ARG A 42 9.40 3.65 -17.56
C ARG A 42 9.24 5.09 -18.03
N TYR A 43 9.14 6.02 -17.06
CA TYR A 43 9.15 7.44 -17.39
C TYR A 43 10.52 7.87 -17.93
N ILE A 44 10.52 8.63 -19.03
CA ILE A 44 11.76 9.12 -19.67
C ILE A 44 12.26 10.37 -18.95
N TYR A 45 11.43 11.02 -18.19
CA TYR A 45 11.80 12.22 -17.43
C TYR A 45 11.30 12.11 -15.98
N HIS A 46 12.01 12.80 -15.12
CA HIS A 46 11.70 12.94 -13.71
C HIS A 46 11.05 14.29 -13.46
N ASN A 47 9.88 14.28 -12.84
CA ASN A 47 9.24 15.47 -12.30
C ASN A 47 9.40 15.46 -10.79
N GLU A 48 9.94 16.53 -10.23
CA GLU A 48 10.00 16.70 -8.80
C GLU A 48 8.71 17.34 -8.30
N VAL A 49 8.06 16.70 -7.32
CA VAL A 49 6.92 17.27 -6.59
C VAL A 49 7.45 17.85 -5.30
N GLN A 50 7.10 19.10 -5.02
CA GLN A 50 7.48 19.73 -3.76
C GLN A 50 6.47 19.36 -2.68
N PHE A 51 6.97 19.06 -1.48
CA PHE A 51 6.15 18.89 -0.29
C PHE A 51 6.59 19.88 0.78
N GLU A 52 5.64 20.56 1.35
CA GLU A 52 5.88 21.43 2.50
C GLU A 52 5.51 20.72 3.79
N LYS A 53 6.35 20.88 4.81
CA LYS A 53 6.04 20.42 6.16
C LYS A 53 4.97 21.32 6.75
N VAL A 54 3.78 20.77 6.97
CA VAL A 54 2.64 21.48 7.56
C VAL A 54 2.79 21.61 9.06
N LYS A 55 3.15 20.50 9.71
CA LYS A 55 3.35 20.45 11.17
C LYS A 55 4.19 19.28 11.60
N SER A 56 4.68 19.34 12.84
CA SER A 56 5.22 18.21 13.60
C SER A 56 4.41 18.06 14.88
N TYR A 57 4.18 16.85 15.31
CA TYR A 57 3.52 16.57 16.58
C TYR A 57 4.04 15.27 17.20
N SER A 58 3.81 15.11 18.48
CA SER A 58 4.17 13.90 19.23
C SER A 58 2.95 13.31 19.92
N LEU A 59 2.94 11.99 20.01
CA LEU A 59 1.97 11.22 20.78
C LEU A 59 2.63 10.76 22.07
N ALA A 60 2.14 11.23 23.21
CA ALA A 60 2.63 10.77 24.49
C ALA A 60 2.24 9.29 24.70
N ILE A 61 3.21 8.46 25.08
CA ILE A 61 3.03 7.05 25.36
C ILE A 61 3.39 6.75 26.81
N ASP A 62 2.81 5.69 27.36
CA ASP A 62 3.20 5.24 28.68
C ASP A 62 4.47 4.35 28.64
N ALA A 63 5.03 4.06 29.83
CA ALA A 63 6.25 3.26 29.96
C ALA A 63 6.09 1.79 29.49
N MET A 64 4.88 1.35 29.23
CA MET A 64 4.58 -0.01 28.77
C MET A 64 4.49 -0.11 27.24
N MET A 65 4.54 1.03 26.54
CA MET A 65 4.48 1.07 25.09
C MET A 65 5.87 1.27 24.49
N MET A 66 6.21 0.47 23.47
CA MET A 66 7.43 0.74 22.72
C MET A 66 7.29 2.06 21.94
N PRO A 67 8.35 2.87 21.85
CA PRO A 67 8.34 4.15 21.13
C PRO A 67 8.39 3.93 19.61
N LYS A 68 7.55 3.03 19.12
CA LYS A 68 7.40 2.65 17.71
C LYS A 68 5.99 2.17 17.46
N VAL A 69 5.43 2.57 16.33
CA VAL A 69 4.12 2.08 15.88
C VAL A 69 4.24 0.62 15.45
N SER A 70 3.42 -0.25 16.04
CA SER A 70 3.24 -1.63 15.59
C SER A 70 2.06 -1.76 14.64
N TYR A 71 0.96 -1.08 14.96
CA TYR A 71 -0.22 -0.98 14.12
C TYR A 71 -0.98 0.32 14.43
N LEU A 72 -1.51 0.93 13.40
CA LEU A 72 -2.32 2.15 13.53
C LEU A 72 -3.60 2.05 12.71
N CYS A 73 -4.63 2.77 13.19
CA CYS A 73 -5.87 2.99 12.47
C CYS A 73 -6.24 4.48 12.62
N TYR A 74 -6.42 5.17 11.51
CA TYR A 74 -6.89 6.56 11.52
C TYR A 74 -8.37 6.61 11.15
N ASP A 75 -9.20 7.05 12.11
CA ASP A 75 -10.61 7.36 11.89
C ASP A 75 -10.74 8.82 11.49
N GLU A 76 -11.03 9.01 10.23
CA GLU A 76 -11.20 10.32 9.64
C GLU A 76 -12.41 11.07 10.20
N GLY A 77 -13.55 10.38 10.35
CA GLY A 77 -14.79 10.99 10.83
C GLY A 77 -14.66 11.56 12.25
N ALA A 78 -13.85 10.89 13.07
CA ALA A 78 -13.54 11.31 14.42
C ALA A 78 -12.24 12.13 14.52
N HIS A 79 -11.44 12.27 13.46
CA HIS A 79 -10.06 12.79 13.53
C HIS A 79 -9.22 12.09 14.60
N GLN A 80 -9.41 10.80 14.76
CA GLN A 80 -8.81 10.01 15.81
C GLN A 80 -7.75 9.06 15.24
N LEU A 81 -6.55 9.10 15.80
CA LEU A 81 -5.53 8.11 15.56
C LEU A 81 -5.52 7.10 16.71
N SER A 82 -5.63 5.84 16.37
CA SER A 82 -5.60 4.74 17.34
C SER A 82 -4.38 3.87 17.09
N LEU A 83 -3.59 3.62 18.12
CA LEU A 83 -2.38 2.80 18.09
C LEU A 83 -2.58 1.54 18.91
N LEU A 84 -2.12 0.40 18.38
CA LEU A 84 -2.08 -0.86 19.09
C LEU A 84 -0.71 -1.03 19.76
N ASN A 85 -0.73 -1.34 21.05
CA ASN A 85 0.40 -1.93 21.74
C ASN A 85 0.16 -3.45 21.89
N PRO A 86 0.83 -4.29 21.12
CA PRO A 86 0.61 -5.73 21.15
C PRO A 86 1.20 -6.39 22.40
N ASP A 87 2.11 -5.73 23.14
CA ASP A 87 2.76 -6.30 24.31
C ASP A 87 1.84 -6.31 25.53
N ASN A 88 0.94 -5.34 25.62
CA ASN A 88 -0.07 -5.26 26.69
C ASN A 88 -1.51 -5.38 26.19
N ASN A 89 -1.71 -5.67 24.91
CA ASN A 89 -3.02 -5.76 24.26
C ASN A 89 -3.89 -4.52 24.53
N GLN A 90 -3.34 -3.33 24.34
CA GLN A 90 -4.08 -2.08 24.54
C GLN A 90 -4.12 -1.24 23.26
N ILE A 91 -5.24 -0.59 23.04
CA ILE A 91 -5.43 0.41 21.99
C ILE A 91 -5.44 1.79 22.64
N TYR A 92 -4.53 2.64 22.22
CA TYR A 92 -4.41 4.02 22.66
C TYR A 92 -5.04 4.93 21.61
N ASN A 93 -6.01 5.73 22.03
CA ASN A 93 -6.77 6.61 21.15
C ASN A 93 -6.34 8.07 21.36
N TYR A 94 -5.94 8.73 20.27
CA TYR A 94 -5.44 10.10 20.25
C TYR A 94 -6.34 10.97 19.39
N GLN A 95 -6.89 12.04 19.96
CA GLN A 95 -7.62 13.04 19.21
C GLN A 95 -6.62 13.98 18.55
N LEU A 96 -6.44 13.88 17.24
CA LEU A 96 -5.54 14.77 16.52
C LEU A 96 -6.14 16.17 16.41
N GLY A 97 -5.28 17.18 16.54
CA GLY A 97 -5.66 18.59 16.51
C GLY A 97 -4.45 19.47 16.21
N THR A 98 -4.47 20.68 16.76
CA THR A 98 -3.40 21.67 16.57
C THR A 98 -2.29 21.60 17.63
N GLN A 99 -2.40 20.68 18.60
CA GLN A 99 -1.40 20.53 19.67
C GLN A 99 -0.12 19.90 19.14
N GLU A 100 1.03 20.35 19.63
CA GLU A 100 2.33 19.75 19.36
C GLU A 100 2.53 18.42 20.10
N GLU A 101 1.96 18.30 21.32
CA GLU A 101 1.93 17.08 22.10
C GLU A 101 0.50 16.62 22.30
N VAL A 102 0.20 15.39 21.85
CA VAL A 102 -1.12 14.77 21.98
C VAL A 102 -1.07 13.66 23.00
N LYS A 103 -1.88 13.78 24.06
CA LYS A 103 -2.04 12.73 25.06
C LYS A 103 -3.13 11.76 24.65
N PRO A 104 -3.05 10.48 25.04
CA PRO A 104 -4.13 9.55 24.78
C PRO A 104 -5.40 10.02 25.49
N GLN A 105 -6.48 10.13 24.73
CA GLN A 105 -7.79 10.50 25.25
C GLN A 105 -8.44 9.33 26.01
N SER A 106 -8.19 8.12 25.52
CA SER A 106 -8.65 6.89 26.15
C SER A 106 -7.71 5.74 25.82
N THR A 107 -7.72 4.74 26.71
CA THR A 107 -7.03 3.47 26.49
C THR A 107 -8.07 2.37 26.60
N THR A 108 -8.09 1.48 25.60
CA THR A 108 -9.04 0.36 25.56
C THR A 108 -8.24 -0.94 25.63
N ALA A 109 -8.38 -1.67 26.74
CA ALA A 109 -7.79 -3.00 26.84
C ALA A 109 -8.54 -3.97 25.91
N ILE A 110 -7.79 -4.74 25.13
CA ILE A 110 -8.36 -5.79 24.30
C ILE A 110 -8.77 -6.95 25.20
N GLY A 111 -10.04 -7.30 25.18
CA GLY A 111 -10.66 -8.23 26.14
C GLY A 111 -10.52 -9.72 25.82
N PHE A 112 -9.48 -10.11 25.07
CA PHE A 112 -9.17 -11.52 24.80
C PHE A 112 -7.69 -11.82 25.09
N PRO A 113 -7.34 -13.06 25.43
CA PRO A 113 -6.01 -13.39 25.94
C PRO A 113 -4.92 -13.46 24.86
N GLU A 114 -5.29 -13.64 23.62
CA GLU A 114 -4.34 -13.76 22.52
C GLU A 114 -3.77 -12.39 22.17
N ARG A 115 -2.55 -12.39 21.62
CA ARG A 115 -1.90 -11.17 21.14
C ARG A 115 -2.59 -10.66 19.89
N ALA A 116 -3.06 -9.41 19.91
CA ALA A 116 -3.56 -8.74 18.71
C ALA A 116 -2.39 -8.21 17.87
N LEU A 117 -2.47 -8.41 16.55
CA LEU A 117 -1.56 -7.83 15.57
C LEU A 117 -2.15 -6.60 14.89
N GLY A 118 -3.46 -6.52 14.82
CA GLY A 118 -4.16 -5.41 14.20
C GLY A 118 -5.62 -5.32 14.66
N PHE A 119 -6.23 -4.17 14.41
CA PHE A 119 -7.63 -3.93 14.70
C PHE A 119 -8.25 -2.95 13.71
N MET A 120 -9.58 -2.93 13.65
CA MET A 120 -10.34 -1.96 12.89
C MET A 120 -11.60 -1.59 13.65
N VAL A 121 -11.79 -0.32 13.91
CA VAL A 121 -13.04 0.20 14.50
C VAL A 121 -14.10 0.22 13.40
N LEU A 122 -15.16 -0.58 13.55
CA LEU A 122 -16.26 -0.62 12.60
C LEU A 122 -17.37 0.38 12.97
N SER A 123 -17.58 0.56 14.26
CA SER A 123 -18.50 1.53 14.85
C SER A 123 -18.13 1.80 16.30
N LYS A 124 -18.83 2.74 16.95
CA LYS A 124 -18.66 2.97 18.41
C LYS A 124 -18.93 1.72 19.27
N ASP A 125 -19.67 0.75 18.76
CA ASP A 125 -20.12 -0.44 19.47
C ASP A 125 -19.47 -1.73 18.93
N SER A 126 -18.54 -1.64 17.97
CA SER A 126 -17.94 -2.83 17.36
C SER A 126 -16.52 -2.61 16.85
N ILE A 127 -15.70 -3.60 17.11
CA ILE A 127 -14.30 -3.62 16.71
C ILE A 127 -13.94 -4.99 16.13
N LEU A 128 -13.16 -4.97 15.08
CA LEU A 128 -12.59 -6.14 14.46
C LEU A 128 -11.13 -6.25 14.88
N CYS A 129 -10.71 -7.43 15.32
CA CYS A 129 -9.32 -7.68 15.72
C CYS A 129 -8.77 -8.87 14.94
N PHE A 130 -7.49 -8.77 14.59
CA PHE A 130 -6.71 -9.86 14.02
C PHE A 130 -5.72 -10.37 15.07
N ASP A 131 -5.74 -11.66 15.35
CA ASP A 131 -4.85 -12.27 16.35
C ASP A 131 -3.67 -13.03 15.74
N ASP A 132 -2.59 -13.12 16.51
CA ASP A 132 -1.33 -13.75 16.10
C ASP A 132 -1.40 -15.29 16.12
N ASN A 133 -2.01 -15.85 17.17
CA ASN A 133 -1.90 -17.30 17.43
C ASN A 133 -2.76 -18.16 16.50
N ALA A 134 -3.94 -17.67 16.14
CA ALA A 134 -4.88 -18.41 15.30
C ALA A 134 -5.00 -17.82 13.89
N SER A 135 -4.22 -16.78 13.55
CA SER A 135 -4.36 -16.05 12.28
C SER A 135 -5.82 -15.78 11.95
N SER A 136 -6.60 -15.44 12.98
CA SER A 136 -8.05 -15.30 12.88
C SER A 136 -8.51 -13.87 13.01
N LEU A 137 -9.57 -13.55 12.27
CA LEU A 137 -10.30 -12.31 12.33
C LEU A 137 -11.50 -12.48 13.25
N ARG A 138 -11.61 -11.63 14.28
CA ARG A 138 -12.65 -11.71 15.29
C ARG A 138 -13.40 -10.39 15.42
N LEU A 139 -14.72 -10.45 15.39
CA LEU A 139 -15.59 -9.32 15.68
C LEU A 139 -16.03 -9.33 17.14
N PHE A 140 -15.90 -8.19 17.80
CA PHE A 140 -16.36 -7.96 19.17
C PHE A 140 -17.35 -6.81 19.24
N SER A 141 -18.30 -6.93 20.16
CA SER A 141 -19.14 -5.82 20.60
C SER A 141 -18.48 -5.11 21.76
N LEU A 142 -18.56 -3.78 21.78
CA LEU A 142 -18.09 -2.91 22.85
C LEU A 142 -19.26 -2.41 23.71
N PRO A 143 -19.02 -2.06 25.00
CA PRO A 143 -17.72 -2.06 25.70
C PRO A 143 -17.34 -3.42 26.31
N GLY A 144 -18.20 -4.41 26.27
CA GLY A 144 -18.03 -5.68 27.00
C GLY A 144 -17.14 -6.73 26.34
N TRP A 145 -16.55 -6.45 25.20
CA TRP A 145 -15.72 -7.39 24.44
C TRP A 145 -16.40 -8.75 24.18
N THR A 146 -17.69 -8.72 23.92
CA THR A 146 -18.42 -9.95 23.60
C THR A 146 -18.13 -10.38 22.17
N LYS A 147 -17.47 -11.54 22.02
CA LYS A 147 -17.18 -12.10 20.70
C LYS A 147 -18.47 -12.43 19.98
N GLN A 148 -18.67 -11.84 18.82
CA GLN A 148 -19.80 -12.06 17.94
C GLN A 148 -19.55 -13.23 16.98
N TRP A 149 -18.36 -13.24 16.38
CA TRP A 149 -17.93 -14.32 15.51
C TRP A 149 -16.39 -14.31 15.34
N SER A 150 -15.89 -15.40 14.76
CA SER A 150 -14.47 -15.56 14.39
C SER A 150 -14.40 -16.27 13.04
N VAL A 151 -13.44 -15.88 12.23
CA VAL A 151 -13.09 -16.53 10.95
C VAL A 151 -11.59 -16.68 10.92
N ALA A 152 -11.12 -17.90 10.66
CA ALA A 152 -9.71 -18.22 10.52
C ALA A 152 -9.41 -18.63 9.08
N PRO A 153 -9.02 -17.69 8.19
CA PRO A 153 -8.82 -17.99 6.78
C PRO A 153 -7.77 -19.09 6.53
N PHE A 154 -6.75 -19.14 7.37
CA PHE A 154 -5.65 -20.10 7.20
C PHE A 154 -6.04 -21.52 7.60
N GLU A 155 -6.85 -21.71 8.64
CA GLU A 155 -7.32 -23.04 9.07
C GLU A 155 -8.03 -23.80 7.95
N ALA A 156 -8.83 -23.11 7.14
CA ALA A 156 -9.52 -23.74 6.01
C ALA A 156 -8.53 -24.28 4.95
N ILE A 157 -7.38 -23.64 4.78
CA ILE A 157 -6.31 -24.10 3.89
C ILE A 157 -5.59 -25.30 4.51
N GLU A 158 -5.29 -25.27 5.80
CA GLU A 158 -4.66 -26.36 6.53
C GLU A 158 -5.55 -27.63 6.54
N GLU A 159 -6.84 -27.46 6.76
CA GLU A 159 -7.82 -28.56 6.68
C GLU A 159 -7.86 -29.19 5.29
N ALA A 160 -7.88 -28.36 4.23
CA ALA A 160 -7.87 -28.85 2.86
C ALA A 160 -6.54 -29.54 2.51
N ALA A 161 -5.40 -29.05 2.99
CA ALA A 161 -4.10 -29.69 2.84
C ALA A 161 -4.04 -31.03 3.57
N GLY A 162 -4.57 -31.10 4.80
CA GLY A 162 -4.70 -32.34 5.56
C GLY A 162 -5.54 -33.40 4.82
N ALA A 163 -6.70 -33.02 4.31
CA ALA A 163 -7.57 -33.90 3.54
C ALA A 163 -6.89 -34.39 2.24
N HIS A 164 -6.08 -33.54 1.58
CA HIS A 164 -5.32 -33.91 0.39
C HIS A 164 -4.28 -35.00 0.69
N LEU A 165 -3.56 -34.87 1.81
CA LEU A 165 -2.60 -35.88 2.28
C LEU A 165 -3.27 -37.19 2.71
N GLU A 166 -4.39 -37.10 3.44
CA GLU A 166 -5.17 -38.28 3.86
C GLU A 166 -5.71 -39.10 2.66
N ALA A 167 -5.99 -38.42 1.55
CA ALA A 167 -6.33 -39.05 0.28
C ALA A 167 -5.16 -39.75 -0.41
N GLY A 168 -3.95 -39.72 0.17
CA GLY A 168 -2.75 -40.34 -0.35
C GLY A 168 -2.07 -39.56 -1.49
N ASN A 169 -2.43 -38.26 -1.66
CA ASN A 169 -1.79 -37.42 -2.66
C ASN A 169 -0.47 -36.81 -2.11
N ASP A 170 0.41 -36.47 -3.04
CA ASP A 170 1.65 -35.76 -2.69
C ASP A 170 1.32 -34.29 -2.35
N ILE A 171 1.81 -33.81 -1.20
CA ILE A 171 1.60 -32.43 -0.76
C ILE A 171 2.09 -31.42 -1.80
N SER A 172 3.13 -31.75 -2.56
CA SER A 172 3.65 -30.86 -3.61
C SER A 172 2.65 -30.60 -4.75
N THR A 173 1.59 -31.43 -4.86
CA THR A 173 0.51 -31.27 -5.83
C THR A 173 -0.68 -30.46 -5.29
N PHE A 174 -0.61 -30.02 -4.03
CA PHE A 174 -1.65 -29.19 -3.42
C PHE A 174 -1.41 -27.71 -3.72
N ASP A 175 -2.12 -27.16 -4.67
CA ASP A 175 -1.93 -25.77 -5.14
C ASP A 175 -2.02 -24.73 -4.04
N SER A 176 -2.86 -24.96 -3.03
CA SER A 176 -3.03 -24.05 -1.91
C SER A 176 -1.86 -23.98 -0.92
N LEU A 177 -0.82 -24.82 -1.04
CA LEU A 177 0.42 -24.72 -0.26
C LEU A 177 1.16 -23.39 -0.49
N PHE A 178 0.92 -22.77 -1.64
CA PHE A 178 1.50 -21.47 -1.97
C PHE A 178 0.70 -20.31 -1.40
N PHE A 179 -0.44 -20.56 -0.76
CA PHE A 179 -1.21 -19.51 -0.12
C PHE A 179 -0.43 -18.95 1.07
N GLY A 180 -0.29 -17.62 1.06
CA GLY A 180 0.42 -16.93 2.11
C GLY A 180 -0.37 -16.89 3.42
N VAL A 181 0.34 -16.60 4.48
CA VAL A 181 -0.25 -16.34 5.80
C VAL A 181 -0.82 -14.92 5.83
N PRO A 182 -2.03 -14.70 6.36
CA PRO A 182 -2.51 -13.34 6.59
C PRO A 182 -1.52 -12.54 7.43
N TYR A 183 -1.18 -11.35 6.93
CA TYR A 183 -0.16 -10.51 7.54
C TYR A 183 -0.68 -9.09 7.78
N VAL A 184 -0.58 -8.65 9.01
CA VAL A 184 -1.10 -7.36 9.45
C VAL A 184 -0.05 -6.64 10.30
N ASP A 185 0.34 -5.46 9.86
CA ASP A 185 1.23 -4.55 10.59
C ASP A 185 0.97 -3.09 10.18
N TYR A 186 1.84 -2.18 10.61
CA TYR A 186 1.75 -0.75 10.28
C TYR A 186 1.84 -0.44 8.77
N ALA A 187 2.54 -1.26 8.00
CA ALA A 187 2.69 -1.08 6.54
C ALA A 187 1.63 -1.85 5.74
N HIS A 188 0.98 -2.81 6.38
CA HIS A 188 -0.02 -3.71 5.78
C HIS A 188 -1.29 -3.72 6.64
N PRO A 189 -1.99 -2.57 6.77
CA PRO A 189 -3.20 -2.50 7.56
C PRO A 189 -4.33 -3.30 6.93
N MET A 190 -5.27 -3.75 7.75
CA MET A 190 -6.55 -4.23 7.25
C MET A 190 -7.31 -3.11 6.55
N VAL A 191 -7.93 -3.41 5.42
CA VAL A 191 -8.67 -2.44 4.61
C VAL A 191 -10.12 -2.87 4.46
N LYS A 192 -11.06 -1.96 4.76
CA LYS A 192 -12.49 -2.19 4.57
C LYS A 192 -13.00 -1.48 3.33
N VAL A 193 -13.66 -2.23 2.44
CA VAL A 193 -14.41 -1.67 1.32
C VAL A 193 -15.78 -2.35 1.26
N GLY A 194 -16.85 -1.57 1.31
CA GLY A 194 -18.21 -2.09 1.41
C GLY A 194 -18.41 -2.94 2.66
N SER A 195 -18.93 -4.17 2.50
CA SER A 195 -19.11 -5.15 3.56
C SER A 195 -17.89 -6.04 3.81
N SER A 196 -16.82 -5.92 3.01
CA SER A 196 -15.66 -6.82 3.09
C SER A 196 -14.46 -6.16 3.72
N VAL A 197 -13.67 -6.95 4.44
CA VAL A 197 -12.35 -6.62 4.93
C VAL A 197 -11.31 -7.38 4.12
N TYR A 198 -10.27 -6.68 3.70
CA TYR A 198 -9.16 -7.18 2.91
C TYR A 198 -7.90 -7.22 3.78
N ILE A 199 -7.18 -8.32 3.71
CA ILE A 199 -5.94 -8.56 4.46
C ILE A 199 -4.88 -9.06 3.49
N SER A 200 -3.72 -8.45 3.53
CA SER A 200 -2.56 -8.88 2.73
C SER A 200 -2.10 -10.26 3.16
N LEU A 201 -1.66 -11.05 2.22
CA LEU A 201 -1.02 -12.33 2.48
C LEU A 201 0.49 -12.15 2.31
N LEU A 202 1.23 -12.56 3.34
CA LEU A 202 2.66 -12.76 3.21
C LEU A 202 2.85 -14.07 2.44
N GLY A 203 3.33 -13.98 1.21
CA GLY A 203 3.55 -15.17 0.40
C GLY A 203 4.45 -16.13 1.15
N SER A 204 3.88 -17.21 1.70
CA SER A 204 4.68 -18.31 2.20
C SER A 204 5.35 -18.94 1.01
N ASP A 205 6.66 -18.95 1.02
CA ASP A 205 7.40 -19.87 0.21
C ASP A 205 7.44 -21.19 0.98
N PRO A 206 6.83 -22.27 0.49
CA PRO A 206 6.94 -23.59 1.13
C PRO A 206 8.39 -24.05 1.22
N SER A 207 9.23 -23.49 0.39
CA SER A 207 10.67 -23.57 0.51
C SER A 207 11.18 -22.19 0.86
N GLU A 208 11.92 -22.02 1.92
CA GLU A 208 12.78 -20.85 2.15
C GLU A 208 13.68 -20.56 0.91
N MET A 209 13.50 -21.31 -0.16
CA MET A 209 14.27 -21.36 -1.39
C MET A 209 13.72 -20.52 -2.53
N GLY A 210 12.58 -19.83 -2.35
CA GLY A 210 12.08 -18.87 -3.35
C GLY A 210 11.74 -19.52 -4.69
N VAL A 211 10.92 -20.58 -4.68
CA VAL A 211 10.46 -21.22 -5.92
C VAL A 211 9.62 -20.23 -6.72
N PRO A 212 9.87 -20.08 -8.04
CA PRO A 212 9.00 -19.31 -8.93
C PRO A 212 7.56 -19.82 -8.87
N LEU A 213 6.60 -18.93 -9.07
CA LEU A 213 5.19 -19.33 -9.06
C LEU A 213 4.79 -20.16 -10.27
N ASP A 214 5.57 -20.11 -11.35
CA ASP A 214 5.41 -20.90 -12.59
C ASP A 214 3.98 -20.81 -13.17
N GLY A 215 3.39 -19.60 -13.16
CA GLY A 215 2.02 -19.36 -13.63
C GLY A 215 0.93 -19.96 -12.73
N ARG A 216 1.27 -20.42 -11.53
CA ARG A 216 0.28 -20.88 -10.54
C ARG A 216 -0.50 -19.70 -10.00
N PHE A 217 -1.77 -19.92 -9.78
CA PHE A 217 -2.57 -18.94 -9.06
C PHE A 217 -2.19 -18.96 -7.58
N VAL A 218 -1.55 -17.87 -7.11
CA VAL A 218 -1.24 -17.63 -5.69
C VAL A 218 -1.91 -16.34 -5.28
N PRO A 219 -2.81 -16.37 -4.28
CA PRO A 219 -3.45 -15.16 -3.82
C PRO A 219 -2.47 -14.27 -3.05
N SER A 220 -2.60 -12.97 -3.26
CA SER A 220 -1.82 -11.94 -2.55
C SER A 220 -2.62 -11.24 -1.46
N VAL A 221 -3.95 -11.39 -1.50
CA VAL A 221 -4.89 -10.76 -0.57
C VAL A 221 -6.03 -11.73 -0.32
N VAL A 222 -6.44 -11.85 0.93
CA VAL A 222 -7.69 -12.51 1.31
C VAL A 222 -8.76 -11.46 1.64
N SER A 223 -9.99 -11.69 1.22
CA SER A 223 -11.13 -10.90 1.65
C SER A 223 -12.12 -11.73 2.46
N ILE A 224 -12.75 -11.07 3.43
CA ILE A 224 -13.76 -11.69 4.33
C ILE A 224 -14.97 -10.77 4.33
N ASP A 225 -16.10 -11.27 3.86
CA ASP A 225 -17.36 -10.54 3.94
C ASP A 225 -17.89 -10.56 5.37
N LEU A 226 -18.11 -9.40 5.96
CA LEU A 226 -18.49 -9.24 7.37
C LEU A 226 -19.91 -9.73 7.67
N ILE A 227 -20.76 -9.87 6.64
CA ILE A 227 -22.14 -10.31 6.78
C ILE A 227 -22.24 -11.83 6.64
N SER A 228 -21.80 -12.36 5.49
CA SER A 228 -21.90 -13.79 5.18
C SER A 228 -20.77 -14.62 5.77
N LYS A 229 -19.67 -14.01 6.18
CA LYS A 229 -18.40 -14.65 6.60
C LYS A 229 -17.68 -15.39 5.47
N ALA A 230 -18.11 -15.21 4.23
CA ALA A 230 -17.47 -15.82 3.09
C ALA A 230 -16.05 -15.31 2.96
N ILE A 231 -15.13 -16.24 2.68
CA ILE A 231 -13.71 -15.98 2.43
C ILE A 231 -13.49 -16.06 0.92
N ASP A 232 -12.75 -15.09 0.36
CA ASP A 232 -12.40 -15.07 -1.06
C ASP A 232 -10.90 -14.77 -1.22
N TYR A 233 -10.23 -15.57 -2.05
CA TYR A 233 -8.81 -15.50 -2.37
C TYR A 233 -8.57 -15.11 -3.84
N SER A 234 -9.48 -14.40 -4.47
CA SER A 234 -9.46 -14.16 -5.92
C SER A 234 -8.40 -13.16 -6.42
N ILE A 235 -7.71 -12.44 -5.52
CA ILE A 235 -6.68 -11.45 -5.89
C ILE A 235 -5.31 -12.13 -6.00
N PRO A 236 -4.74 -12.28 -7.23
CA PRO A 236 -3.47 -12.97 -7.42
C PRO A 236 -2.26 -12.09 -7.06
N PHE A 237 -1.09 -12.69 -6.95
CA PHE A 237 0.16 -11.96 -7.11
C PHE A 237 0.34 -11.47 -8.55
N SER A 238 1.18 -10.46 -8.71
CA SER A 238 1.58 -9.94 -10.02
C SER A 238 2.39 -10.99 -10.81
N PRO A 239 2.28 -11.03 -12.15
CA PRO A 239 3.07 -11.92 -13.00
C PRO A 239 4.60 -11.79 -12.84
N VAL A 240 5.10 -10.70 -12.28
CA VAL A 240 6.54 -10.53 -12.01
C VAL A 240 7.10 -11.61 -11.08
N TYR A 241 6.21 -12.32 -10.36
CA TYR A 241 6.60 -13.40 -9.44
C TYR A 241 6.63 -14.79 -10.08
N ASP A 242 6.20 -14.92 -11.34
CA ASP A 242 5.97 -16.25 -11.95
C ASP A 242 7.26 -17.00 -12.31
N GLU A 243 8.30 -16.32 -12.76
CA GLU A 243 9.45 -16.96 -13.37
C GLU A 243 10.75 -16.85 -12.56
N VAL A 244 10.74 -16.16 -11.42
CA VAL A 244 11.96 -15.78 -10.72
C VAL A 244 11.86 -15.95 -9.20
N ASN A 245 13.01 -16.20 -8.59
CA ASN A 245 13.15 -16.36 -7.15
C ASN A 245 13.29 -15.01 -6.46
N TRP A 246 12.26 -14.60 -5.71
CA TRP A 246 12.27 -13.39 -4.89
C TRP A 246 12.74 -13.61 -3.45
N GLY A 247 13.40 -14.72 -3.17
CA GLY A 247 14.01 -14.97 -1.87
C GLY A 247 13.04 -15.29 -0.75
N GLY A 248 11.87 -15.80 -1.07
CA GLY A 248 10.83 -16.10 -0.09
C GLY A 248 10.01 -14.88 0.36
N GLY A 249 9.12 -15.07 1.33
CA GLY A 249 8.10 -14.09 1.72
C GLY A 249 8.63 -12.80 2.37
N PHE A 250 9.80 -12.86 2.99
CA PHE A 250 10.21 -11.85 3.98
C PHE A 250 10.43 -10.42 3.43
N PHE A 251 10.88 -10.23 2.18
CA PHE A 251 11.18 -8.90 1.65
C PHE A 251 10.33 -8.49 0.47
N PHE A 252 10.00 -9.42 -0.43
CA PHE A 252 9.43 -9.07 -1.72
C PHE A 252 8.04 -9.65 -1.97
N ARG A 253 7.62 -10.69 -1.28
CA ARG A 253 6.24 -11.20 -1.37
C ARG A 253 5.29 -10.49 -0.41
N HIS A 254 5.49 -9.19 -0.25
CA HIS A 254 4.58 -8.32 0.46
C HIS A 254 3.67 -7.58 -0.52
N THR A 255 2.42 -7.44 -0.10
CA THR A 255 1.40 -6.72 -0.85
C THR A 255 0.85 -5.61 0.04
N SER A 256 1.02 -4.37 -0.37
CA SER A 256 0.36 -3.23 0.28
C SER A 256 -0.95 -2.93 -0.43
N ILE A 257 -2.01 -2.72 0.35
CA ILE A 257 -3.35 -2.42 -0.14
C ILE A 257 -3.88 -1.13 0.47
N ALA A 258 -4.69 -0.40 -0.29
CA ALA A 258 -5.41 0.78 0.20
C ALA A 258 -6.81 0.84 -0.38
N PRO A 259 -7.80 1.41 0.34
CA PRO A 259 -9.09 1.70 -0.26
C PRO A 259 -8.93 2.74 -1.37
N TYR A 260 -9.64 2.56 -2.48
CA TYR A 260 -9.50 3.43 -3.64
C TYR A 260 -10.84 3.61 -4.33
N LYS A 261 -11.26 4.86 -4.50
CA LYS A 261 -12.56 5.18 -5.10
C LYS A 261 -13.67 4.20 -4.66
N GLU A 262 -14.88 4.37 -5.09
CA GLU A 262 -15.96 3.47 -4.69
C GLU A 262 -15.77 2.07 -5.30
N GLY A 263 -15.82 1.04 -4.46
CA GLY A 263 -15.76 -0.36 -4.89
C GLY A 263 -14.42 -0.87 -5.41
N LYS A 264 -13.30 -0.15 -5.13
CA LYS A 264 -11.97 -0.55 -5.62
C LYS A 264 -10.92 -0.57 -4.53
N LEU A 265 -9.86 -1.32 -4.78
CA LEU A 265 -8.61 -1.32 -4.00
C LEU A 265 -7.44 -0.89 -4.89
N LEU A 266 -6.48 -0.18 -4.31
CA LEU A 266 -5.11 -0.12 -4.84
C LEU A 266 -4.34 -1.30 -4.30
N ILE A 267 -3.48 -1.88 -5.15
CA ILE A 267 -2.61 -3.00 -4.80
C ILE A 267 -1.21 -2.70 -5.33
N SER A 268 -0.25 -2.66 -4.40
CA SER A 268 1.16 -2.44 -4.70
C SER A 268 1.98 -3.64 -4.26
N TYR A 269 2.66 -4.26 -5.20
CA TYR A 269 3.58 -5.37 -4.93
C TYR A 269 5.00 -4.85 -4.77
N SER A 270 5.75 -5.43 -3.83
CA SER A 270 7.09 -4.93 -3.48
C SER A 270 8.10 -5.02 -4.63
N ALA A 271 7.98 -6.02 -5.51
CA ALA A 271 8.90 -6.24 -6.62
C ALA A 271 8.40 -5.70 -7.98
N ASP A 272 7.17 -5.22 -8.07
CA ASP A 272 6.58 -4.82 -9.35
C ASP A 272 6.55 -3.30 -9.52
N HIS A 273 7.01 -2.81 -10.66
CA HIS A 273 6.91 -1.39 -11.01
C HIS A 273 5.47 -0.94 -11.28
N ASN A 274 4.57 -1.86 -11.60
CA ASN A 274 3.17 -1.52 -11.78
C ASN A 274 2.46 -1.34 -10.44
N LEU A 275 1.53 -0.41 -10.42
CA LEU A 275 0.50 -0.28 -9.42
C LEU A 275 -0.81 -0.80 -10.02
N TYR A 276 -1.59 -1.48 -9.21
CA TYR A 276 -2.82 -2.11 -9.69
C TYR A 276 -4.05 -1.52 -8.99
N SER A 277 -5.14 -1.43 -9.75
CA SER A 277 -6.48 -1.26 -9.19
C SER A 277 -7.26 -2.56 -9.35
N TRP A 278 -7.84 -3.05 -8.25
CA TRP A 278 -8.76 -4.18 -8.23
C TRP A 278 -10.19 -3.67 -8.18
N ASP A 279 -10.97 -4.00 -9.20
CA ASP A 279 -12.41 -3.78 -9.20
C ASP A 279 -13.10 -4.95 -8.50
N ILE A 280 -13.79 -4.66 -7.39
CA ILE A 280 -14.37 -5.69 -6.51
C ILE A 280 -15.57 -6.36 -7.18
N ALA A 281 -16.37 -5.61 -7.93
CA ALA A 281 -17.56 -6.13 -8.57
C ALA A 281 -17.22 -7.03 -9.77
N ASP A 282 -16.29 -6.57 -10.59
CA ASP A 282 -15.88 -7.27 -11.82
C ASP A 282 -14.78 -8.31 -11.58
N LYS A 283 -14.20 -8.36 -10.38
CA LYS A 283 -13.02 -9.18 -10.03
C LYS A 283 -11.89 -9.01 -11.05
N LYS A 284 -11.60 -7.76 -11.39
CA LYS A 284 -10.62 -7.41 -12.43
C LYS A 284 -9.47 -6.60 -11.88
N LEU A 285 -8.26 -7.10 -12.15
CA LEU A 285 -7.00 -6.42 -11.85
C LEU A 285 -6.54 -5.61 -13.08
N ASN A 286 -6.35 -4.29 -12.91
CA ASN A 286 -5.85 -3.41 -13.96
C ASN A 286 -4.55 -2.79 -13.47
N GLY A 287 -3.46 -3.04 -14.18
CA GLY A 287 -2.13 -2.53 -13.86
C GLY A 287 -1.77 -1.30 -14.68
N MET A 288 -1.04 -0.37 -14.07
CA MET A 288 -0.45 0.79 -14.72
C MET A 288 0.97 1.00 -14.17
N TYR A 289 1.91 1.36 -15.04
CA TYR A 289 3.26 1.67 -14.59
C TYR A 289 3.28 2.84 -13.62
N ALA A 290 3.88 2.62 -12.46
CA ALA A 290 4.00 3.59 -11.37
C ALA A 290 5.34 3.41 -10.65
N GLY A 291 6.39 3.11 -11.41
CA GLY A 291 7.73 2.91 -10.90
C GLY A 291 8.39 4.22 -10.51
N ALA A 292 9.23 4.21 -9.47
CA ALA A 292 10.07 5.33 -9.13
C ALA A 292 11.19 5.50 -10.18
N TYR A 293 11.48 6.75 -10.53
CA TYR A 293 12.44 7.07 -11.60
C TYR A 293 13.84 6.50 -11.35
N ASP A 294 14.31 6.54 -10.11
CA ASP A 294 15.63 6.04 -9.74
C ASP A 294 15.68 4.51 -9.57
N ILE A 295 14.54 3.84 -9.52
CA ILE A 295 14.49 2.38 -9.48
C ILE A 295 14.46 1.84 -10.92
N LYS A 296 15.65 1.61 -11.49
CA LYS A 296 15.75 1.09 -12.86
C LYS A 296 15.36 -0.38 -12.98
N SER A 297 15.67 -1.17 -11.95
CA SER A 297 15.32 -2.57 -11.87
C SER A 297 15.33 -3.03 -10.42
N ILE A 298 14.51 -4.00 -10.13
CA ILE A 298 14.57 -4.80 -8.90
C ILE A 298 15.05 -6.17 -9.35
N ILE A 299 16.17 -6.64 -8.80
CA ILE A 299 16.82 -7.84 -9.30
C ILE A 299 16.50 -9.02 -8.39
N PRO A 300 15.87 -10.08 -8.88
CA PRO A 300 15.52 -11.25 -8.07
C PRO A 300 16.78 -11.95 -7.53
N LYS A 301 16.61 -12.79 -6.52
CA LYS A 301 17.72 -13.45 -5.82
C LYS A 301 18.51 -14.39 -6.73
N ASP A 302 17.88 -15.00 -7.70
CA ASP A 302 18.50 -15.85 -8.72
C ASP A 302 18.99 -15.07 -9.97
N GLY A 303 18.77 -13.76 -10.01
CA GLY A 303 19.19 -12.92 -11.13
C GLY A 303 20.70 -12.88 -11.33
N THR A 304 21.51 -13.15 -10.29
CA THR A 304 22.96 -13.29 -10.38
C THR A 304 23.52 -14.42 -9.50
N LYS A 305 24.65 -15.00 -9.92
CA LYS A 305 25.37 -16.01 -9.12
C LYS A 305 25.87 -15.46 -7.78
N GLU A 306 26.09 -14.17 -7.70
CA GLU A 306 26.52 -13.48 -6.47
C GLU A 306 25.36 -13.42 -5.48
N PHE A 307 24.17 -13.00 -5.92
CA PHE A 307 22.99 -12.90 -5.07
C PHE A 307 22.57 -14.24 -4.49
N LEU A 308 22.72 -15.33 -5.24
CA LEU A 308 22.44 -16.69 -4.71
C LEU A 308 23.31 -17.06 -3.49
N LYS A 309 24.49 -16.44 -3.33
CA LYS A 309 25.42 -16.70 -2.21
C LYS A 309 25.15 -15.78 -1.03
N MET A 310 24.45 -14.68 -1.22
CA MET A 310 24.10 -13.74 -0.15
C MET A 310 23.03 -14.34 0.76
N SER A 311 23.07 -13.95 2.01
CA SER A 311 21.91 -14.17 2.89
C SER A 311 20.67 -13.42 2.35
N GLN A 312 19.49 -13.83 2.76
CA GLN A 312 18.24 -13.12 2.43
C GLN A 312 18.30 -11.64 2.83
N ILE A 313 18.86 -11.38 4.02
CA ILE A 313 18.95 -10.03 4.58
C ILE A 313 19.92 -9.16 3.77
N GLU A 314 21.10 -9.66 3.45
CA GLU A 314 22.07 -8.90 2.63
C GLU A 314 21.52 -8.56 1.25
N TRP A 315 20.97 -9.57 0.56
CA TRP A 315 20.38 -9.36 -0.75
C TRP A 315 19.19 -8.39 -0.67
N GLY A 316 18.24 -8.61 0.23
CA GLY A 316 17.05 -7.77 0.38
C GLY A 316 17.37 -6.34 0.82
N ASN A 317 18.43 -6.13 1.61
CA ASN A 317 18.90 -4.80 1.98
C ASN A 317 19.58 -4.06 0.81
N GLY A 318 20.19 -4.81 -0.10
CA GLY A 318 20.81 -4.26 -1.31
C GLY A 318 19.84 -3.95 -2.44
N GLN A 319 18.54 -4.31 -2.32
CA GLN A 319 17.55 -4.06 -3.37
C GLN A 319 16.58 -2.94 -3.00
N PRO A 320 16.17 -2.11 -3.99
CA PRO A 320 15.03 -1.22 -3.82
C PRO A 320 13.74 -2.02 -3.80
N ARG A 321 12.66 -1.45 -3.24
CA ARG A 321 11.33 -2.07 -3.25
C ARG A 321 10.22 -1.05 -3.02
N TYR A 322 9.00 -1.41 -3.37
CA TYR A 322 7.80 -0.66 -3.02
C TYR A 322 7.27 -1.14 -1.67
N ALA A 323 7.13 -0.23 -0.72
CA ALA A 323 6.81 -0.54 0.67
C ALA A 323 5.31 -0.42 0.97
N THR A 324 4.69 0.70 0.58
CA THR A 324 3.28 0.95 0.88
C THR A 324 2.63 1.82 -0.20
N VAL A 325 1.31 1.74 -0.28
CA VAL A 325 0.47 2.61 -1.11
C VAL A 325 -0.62 3.23 -0.26
N LEU A 326 -0.91 4.51 -0.50
CA LEU A 326 -1.95 5.27 0.17
C LEU A 326 -2.76 6.06 -0.85
N TYR A 327 -4.05 6.24 -0.59
CA TYR A 327 -4.91 7.12 -1.37
C TYR A 327 -5.30 8.34 -0.54
N ASP A 328 -4.91 9.51 -1.02
CA ASP A 328 -5.32 10.80 -0.47
C ASP A 328 -6.60 11.25 -1.16
N LYS A 329 -7.72 10.88 -0.58
CA LYS A 329 -9.03 11.24 -1.11
C LYS A 329 -9.37 12.73 -1.00
N TYR A 330 -8.64 13.49 -0.19
CA TYR A 330 -8.85 14.94 -0.03
C TYR A 330 -8.29 15.75 -1.20
N ARG A 331 -7.20 15.17 -1.82
CA ARG A 331 -6.51 15.81 -2.95
C ARG A 331 -6.66 15.02 -4.23
N ASP A 332 -7.34 13.86 -4.17
CA ASP A 332 -7.44 12.87 -5.25
C ASP A 332 -6.06 12.45 -5.78
N LEU A 333 -5.17 12.08 -4.84
CA LEU A 333 -3.79 11.68 -5.12
C LEU A 333 -3.52 10.26 -4.61
N ILE A 334 -2.58 9.61 -5.26
CA ILE A 334 -2.03 8.34 -4.80
C ILE A 334 -0.56 8.54 -4.44
N TYR A 335 -0.18 8.11 -3.24
CA TYR A 335 1.21 8.08 -2.79
C TYR A 335 1.69 6.63 -2.78
N ARG A 336 2.67 6.31 -3.61
CA ARG A 336 3.35 5.02 -3.59
C ARG A 336 4.74 5.21 -3.02
N ILE A 337 5.00 4.62 -1.86
CA ILE A 337 6.27 4.77 -1.14
C ILE A 337 7.23 3.69 -1.66
N ALA A 338 8.35 4.14 -2.21
CA ALA A 338 9.46 3.28 -2.59
C ALA A 338 10.64 3.47 -1.64
N THR A 339 11.32 2.39 -1.29
CA THR A 339 12.55 2.42 -0.50
C THR A 339 13.73 2.02 -1.38
N LEU A 340 14.81 2.77 -1.32
CA LEU A 340 16.05 2.48 -2.01
C LEU A 340 16.93 1.51 -1.19
N PRO A 341 18.03 1.00 -1.72
CA PRO A 341 18.95 0.17 -0.95
C PRO A 341 19.40 0.84 0.36
N VAL A 342 19.76 0.00 1.35
CA VAL A 342 20.27 0.48 2.63
C VAL A 342 21.57 1.25 2.41
N GLU A 343 21.66 2.42 2.99
CA GLU A 343 22.83 3.27 3.04
C GLU A 343 23.32 3.42 4.49
N LYS A 344 24.55 3.91 4.64
CA LYS A 344 25.14 4.23 5.94
C LYS A 344 25.47 5.70 6.02
N ASP A 345 25.02 6.34 7.08
CA ASP A 345 25.46 7.71 7.40
C ASP A 345 26.98 7.68 7.69
N PRO A 346 27.77 8.41 6.92
CA PRO A 346 29.23 8.40 7.08
C PRO A 346 29.72 8.97 8.42
N LYS A 347 28.87 9.73 9.12
CA LYS A 347 29.24 10.35 10.41
C LYS A 347 28.89 9.45 11.59
N THR A 348 27.73 8.82 11.54
CA THR A 348 27.21 8.04 12.66
C THR A 348 27.34 6.54 12.46
N ASN A 349 27.65 6.10 11.24
CA ASN A 349 27.62 4.69 10.78
C ASN A 349 26.25 4.02 10.98
N THR A 350 25.19 4.83 11.14
CA THR A 350 23.82 4.35 11.28
C THR A 350 23.26 3.97 9.92
N GLU A 351 22.67 2.79 9.83
CA GLU A 351 21.98 2.34 8.61
C GLU A 351 20.62 3.02 8.48
N TYR A 352 20.29 3.45 7.27
CA TYR A 352 19.00 4.01 6.90
C TYR A 352 18.62 3.60 5.48
N ARG A 353 17.34 3.76 5.11
CA ARG A 353 16.86 3.59 3.74
C ARG A 353 16.34 4.92 3.22
N PRO A 354 16.91 5.44 2.13
CA PRO A 354 16.27 6.54 1.42
C PRO A 354 14.87 6.13 0.93
N MET A 355 13.94 7.08 0.95
CA MET A 355 12.56 6.85 0.55
C MET A 355 12.13 7.88 -0.50
N VAL A 356 11.40 7.40 -1.49
CA VAL A 356 10.81 8.21 -2.55
C VAL A 356 9.30 7.99 -2.55
N VAL A 357 8.56 9.07 -2.61
CA VAL A 357 7.11 9.06 -2.78
C VAL A 357 6.80 9.31 -4.25
N VAL A 358 6.36 8.29 -4.95
CA VAL A 358 5.79 8.43 -6.30
C VAL A 358 4.38 8.97 -6.16
N VAL A 359 4.11 10.12 -6.77
CA VAL A 359 2.83 10.82 -6.70
C VAL A 359 2.10 10.63 -8.02
N LEU A 360 0.88 10.09 -7.92
CA LEU A 360 -0.02 9.91 -9.05
C LEU A 360 -1.31 10.69 -8.78
N ASP A 361 -2.01 11.09 -9.84
CA ASP A 361 -3.37 11.60 -9.70
C ASP A 361 -4.38 10.47 -9.38
N GLY A 362 -5.63 10.85 -9.11
CA GLY A 362 -6.68 9.90 -8.80
C GLY A 362 -7.07 8.97 -9.97
N ASP A 363 -6.52 9.15 -11.16
CA ASP A 363 -6.68 8.26 -12.31
C ASP A 363 -5.40 7.44 -12.58
N MET A 364 -4.47 7.43 -11.62
CA MET A 364 -3.18 6.73 -11.65
C MET A 364 -2.18 7.32 -12.67
N ASN A 365 -2.37 8.54 -13.17
CA ASN A 365 -1.38 9.20 -14.01
C ASN A 365 -0.23 9.74 -13.16
N TYR A 366 0.99 9.58 -13.64
CA TYR A 366 2.17 10.09 -12.95
C TYR A 366 2.20 11.62 -12.91
N ILE A 367 2.35 12.19 -11.73
CA ILE A 367 2.56 13.62 -11.51
C ILE A 367 4.04 13.90 -11.31
N GLY A 368 4.71 13.12 -10.47
CA GLY A 368 6.13 13.28 -10.16
C GLY A 368 6.54 12.50 -8.92
N GLU A 369 7.67 12.87 -8.35
CA GLU A 369 8.24 12.20 -7.18
C GLU A 369 8.74 13.20 -6.15
N TRP A 370 8.70 12.77 -4.91
CA TRP A 370 9.29 13.49 -3.78
C TRP A 370 10.24 12.57 -3.03
N THR A 371 11.50 12.96 -2.96
CA THR A 371 12.46 12.28 -2.08
C THR A 371 12.30 12.83 -0.68
N ILE A 372 12.04 11.95 0.29
CA ILE A 372 11.89 12.33 1.69
C ILE A 372 13.23 12.87 2.18
N PRO A 373 13.29 14.15 2.62
CA PRO A 373 14.52 14.75 3.11
C PRO A 373 14.94 14.10 4.44
N HIS A 374 16.24 14.07 4.72
CA HIS A 374 16.78 13.52 5.97
C HIS A 374 16.28 12.09 6.28
N PRO A 375 16.47 11.12 5.36
CA PRO A 375 15.89 9.78 5.50
C PRO A 375 16.38 9.04 6.75
N GLU A 376 17.49 9.46 7.36
CA GLU A 376 18.01 8.94 8.63
C GLU A 376 17.10 9.27 9.83
N GLU A 377 16.27 10.32 9.71
CA GLU A 377 15.28 10.70 10.72
C GLU A 377 13.99 9.88 10.61
N TYR A 378 13.74 9.27 9.44
CA TYR A 378 12.61 8.43 9.16
C TYR A 378 13.11 6.99 9.02
N GLY A 379 12.63 6.09 9.77
CA GLY A 379 13.03 4.68 9.69
C GLY A 379 12.16 3.90 8.71
N PHE A 380 11.89 2.64 9.02
CA PHE A 380 10.78 1.89 8.42
C PHE A 380 9.50 2.45 9.05
N SER A 381 9.02 3.54 8.48
CA SER A 381 8.04 4.41 9.11
C SER A 381 6.63 3.95 8.82
N SER A 382 5.75 4.25 9.77
CA SER A 382 4.32 4.22 9.55
C SER A 382 3.88 5.45 8.77
N PHE A 383 2.94 5.24 7.85
CA PHE A 383 2.37 6.30 7.03
C PHE A 383 0.85 6.27 7.14
N PHE A 384 0.24 7.42 7.17
CA PHE A 384 -1.21 7.56 6.97
C PHE A 384 -1.55 8.91 6.36
N VAL A 385 -2.72 9.02 5.75
CA VAL A 385 -3.21 10.26 5.17
C VAL A 385 -4.28 10.86 6.05
N SER A 386 -4.18 12.17 6.29
CA SER A 386 -5.23 12.97 6.92
C SER A 386 -5.63 14.12 6.00
N SER A 387 -6.68 14.88 6.36
CA SER A 387 -7.07 16.09 5.62
C SER A 387 -5.94 17.12 5.52
N GLU A 388 -4.98 17.10 6.44
CA GLU A 388 -3.84 18.01 6.45
C GLU A 388 -2.71 17.56 5.52
N GLY A 389 -2.58 16.24 5.25
CA GLY A 389 -1.56 15.69 4.35
C GLY A 389 -1.12 14.28 4.69
N LEU A 390 0.03 13.92 4.15
CA LEU A 390 0.74 12.68 4.41
C LEU A 390 1.48 12.79 5.75
N ASN A 391 1.12 11.93 6.69
CA ASN A 391 1.76 11.83 7.99
C ASN A 391 2.81 10.70 7.97
N ILE A 392 4.01 11.02 8.43
CA ILE A 392 5.16 10.12 8.43
C ILE A 392 5.69 10.00 9.85
N GLU A 393 5.77 8.77 10.38
CA GLU A 393 6.40 8.52 11.67
C GLU A 393 7.89 8.86 11.61
N ARG A 394 8.36 9.65 12.57
CA ARG A 394 9.76 9.99 12.70
C ARG A 394 10.45 9.08 13.69
N LYS A 395 11.58 8.49 13.28
CA LYS A 395 12.41 7.68 14.16
C LYS A 395 12.89 8.51 15.34
N ASN A 396 12.60 8.03 16.52
CA ASN A 396 13.10 8.67 17.74
C ASN A 396 14.06 7.72 18.45
N SER A 397 15.32 8.11 18.53
CA SER A 397 16.36 7.34 19.23
C SER A 397 16.65 7.84 20.66
N ARG A 398 15.97 8.92 21.11
CA ARG A 398 16.36 9.65 22.33
C ARG A 398 15.26 9.76 23.39
N ASP A 399 14.02 9.49 23.03
CA ASP A 399 12.87 9.68 23.91
C ASP A 399 11.96 8.44 23.87
N ASN A 400 11.84 7.78 25.01
CA ASN A 400 10.99 6.58 25.15
C ASN A 400 9.56 6.92 25.59
N HIS A 401 9.18 8.19 25.59
CA HIS A 401 7.87 8.66 26.06
C HIS A 401 6.97 9.20 24.96
N HIS A 402 7.49 9.30 23.74
CA HIS A 402 6.72 9.83 22.61
C HIS A 402 6.98 9.07 21.32
N ILE A 403 5.94 9.02 20.47
CA ILE A 403 6.03 8.69 19.05
C ILE A 403 5.83 10.00 18.29
N TYR A 404 6.71 10.29 17.33
CA TYR A 404 6.71 11.55 16.59
C TYR A 404 6.21 11.37 15.17
N PHE A 405 5.47 12.35 14.69
CA PHE A 405 5.01 12.44 13.30
C PHE A 405 5.30 13.81 12.71
N ASP A 406 5.65 13.81 11.44
CA ASP A 406 5.66 14.99 10.59
C ASP A 406 4.55 14.86 9.54
N THR A 407 3.81 15.95 9.32
CA THR A 407 2.78 16.04 8.29
C THR A 407 3.29 16.86 7.12
N TYR A 408 3.15 16.34 5.91
CA TYR A 408 3.57 16.97 4.68
C TYR A 408 2.40 17.12 3.72
N ALA A 409 2.30 18.23 3.02
CA ALA A 409 1.34 18.44 1.96
C ALA A 409 2.04 18.76 0.64
N PRO A 410 1.59 18.20 -0.50
CA PRO A 410 2.15 18.54 -1.79
C PRO A 410 1.78 19.97 -2.19
N VAL A 411 2.71 20.65 -2.87
CA VAL A 411 2.54 21.99 -3.44
C VAL A 411 2.59 21.86 -4.96
N PHE A 412 1.53 22.33 -5.63
CA PHE A 412 1.38 22.30 -7.08
C PHE A 412 1.35 23.69 -7.68
#